data_13de919306a9bd3dd57a6c6248dcd3d9
#
_entry.id   13de919306a9bd3dd57a6c6248dcd3d9
#
_cell.length_a   1.000
_cell.length_b   1.000
_cell.length_c   1.000
_cell.angle_alpha   90.00
_cell.angle_beta   90.00
_cell.angle_gamma   90.00
#
_symmetry.space_group_name_H-M   'P 1'
#
loop_
_entity.id
_entity.type
_entity.pdbx_description
1 polymer ?
#
loop_
_entity_poly.entity_id
_entity_poly.type
_entity_poly.pdbx_seq_one_letter_code
_entity_poly.pdbx_strand_id
1 'polypeptide(L)'
;KLLEQRYALLGSGLLSGCGSFSATELVKNNLDLIYLNQYTDDYLTRVGLDKEQADQEYEGGLEVEAEYFANTFDIDLDICGDEIRQQIIDLYRQIYTHSKYEVGSQSRNGDTYLVQLTVYPIDIFQKVNDEDSEAFLADMQERADAGEFVNMTDDEYEVVWAQAIIDMVSARIDSIGYLDPQTISVQVVKGEDNVYVIDDSDFNRIDSLIIAY
;
A
#
# COMPACT_ATOMS: atom_id res chain seq x y z
N LYS A 1 -8.83 -9.19 -7.15
CA LYS A 1 -9.84 -9.65 -6.14
C LYS A 1 -9.51 -9.17 -4.71
N LEU A 2 -8.24 -9.13 -4.30
CA LEU A 2 -7.80 -8.58 -3.01
C LEU A 2 -7.91 -7.04 -2.98
N LEU A 3 -7.59 -6.37 -4.07
CA LEU A 3 -7.68 -4.92 -4.22
C LEU A 3 -9.13 -4.41 -4.17
N GLU A 4 -10.10 -5.19 -4.65
CA GLU A 4 -11.53 -4.82 -4.60
C GLU A 4 -12.10 -4.71 -3.16
N GLN A 5 -11.48 -5.40 -2.19
CA GLN A 5 -11.91 -5.33 -0.78
C GLN A 5 -11.42 -4.05 -0.07
N ARG A 6 -10.30 -3.44 -0.55
CA ARG A 6 -9.69 -2.25 0.03
C ARG A 6 -10.56 -0.99 -0.11
N TYR A 7 -11.53 -0.98 -1.01
CA TYR A 7 -12.24 0.24 -1.45
C TYR A 7 -13.72 0.27 -1.13
N ALA A 8 -14.26 -0.77 -0.51
CA ALA A 8 -15.70 -0.87 -0.22
C ALA A 8 -16.22 0.24 0.72
N LEU A 9 -15.32 0.91 1.45
CA LEU A 9 -15.67 1.92 2.44
C LEU A 9 -15.30 3.36 2.01
N LEU A 10 -14.38 3.54 1.06
CA LEU A 10 -13.99 4.87 0.55
C LEU A 10 -15.00 5.50 -0.44
N GLY A 11 -16.12 4.82 -0.69
CA GLY A 11 -17.25 5.34 -1.45
C GLY A 11 -18.04 6.48 -0.76
N SER A 12 -17.60 6.90 0.44
CA SER A 12 -18.15 8.08 1.12
C SER A 12 -17.52 9.36 0.56
N GLY A 13 -17.99 9.79 -0.57
CA GLY A 13 -17.57 11.01 -1.20
C GLY A 13 -18.13 12.26 -0.56
N LEU A 14 -17.55 13.38 -0.91
CA LEU A 14 -17.90 14.70 -0.41
C LEU A 14 -19.36 15.07 -0.76
N LEU A 15 -20.19 15.19 0.27
CA LEU A 15 -21.44 15.90 0.13
C LEU A 15 -21.15 17.36 -0.26
N SER A 16 -21.91 17.87 -1.24
CA SER A 16 -21.84 19.27 -1.69
C SER A 16 -22.31 20.21 -0.55
N GLY A 17 -21.47 20.37 0.47
CA GLY A 17 -21.60 21.45 1.43
C GLY A 17 -21.10 22.75 0.85
N CYS A 18 -21.60 23.90 1.27
CA CYS A 18 -21.39 25.27 0.77
C CYS A 18 -19.94 25.78 0.66
N GLY A 19 -19.03 24.97 0.11
CA GLY A 19 -17.66 25.32 -0.29
C GLY A 19 -17.43 24.88 -1.72
N SER A 20 -16.54 25.54 -2.46
CA SER A 20 -16.16 25.11 -3.80
C SER A 20 -15.49 23.74 -3.71
N PHE A 21 -16.07 22.71 -4.35
CA PHE A 21 -15.47 21.37 -4.44
C PHE A 21 -14.10 21.45 -5.13
N SER A 22 -13.10 20.78 -4.54
CA SER A 22 -11.76 20.66 -5.11
C SER A 22 -11.42 19.19 -5.29
N ALA A 23 -11.30 18.74 -6.54
CA ALA A 23 -10.91 17.37 -6.84
C ALA A 23 -9.44 17.10 -6.48
N THR A 24 -8.57 18.11 -6.52
CA THR A 24 -7.18 17.99 -6.07
C THR A 24 -7.08 17.75 -4.58
N GLU A 25 -7.90 18.43 -3.76
CA GLU A 25 -7.96 18.18 -2.32
C GLU A 25 -8.51 16.80 -2.02
N LEU A 26 -9.54 16.34 -2.76
CA LEU A 26 -10.08 14.99 -2.59
C LEU A 26 -9.00 13.94 -2.84
N VAL A 27 -8.31 14.01 -3.99
CA VAL A 27 -7.24 13.07 -4.33
C VAL A 27 -6.15 13.10 -3.26
N LYS A 28 -5.66 14.29 -2.90
CA LYS A 28 -4.60 14.42 -1.90
C LYS A 28 -4.98 13.80 -0.55
N ASN A 29 -6.11 14.21 0.01
CA ASN A 29 -6.52 13.74 1.34
C ASN A 29 -6.84 12.24 1.35
N ASN A 30 -7.34 11.71 0.24
CA ASN A 30 -7.59 10.27 0.09
C ASN A 30 -6.28 9.48 0.13
N LEU A 31 -5.26 9.92 -0.64
CA LEU A 31 -3.95 9.27 -0.63
C LEU A 31 -3.22 9.44 0.71
N ASP A 32 -3.31 10.62 1.34
CA ASP A 32 -2.74 10.88 2.66
C ASP A 32 -3.34 9.93 3.71
N LEU A 33 -4.65 9.70 3.67
CA LEU A 33 -5.31 8.74 4.58
C LEU A 33 -4.83 7.32 4.33
N ILE A 34 -4.85 6.87 3.08
CA ILE A 34 -4.60 5.46 2.72
C ILE A 34 -3.15 5.04 2.91
N TYR A 35 -2.20 5.90 2.56
CA TYR A 35 -0.77 5.54 2.59
C TYR A 35 -0.02 6.10 3.81
N LEU A 36 -0.46 7.24 4.36
CA LEU A 36 0.27 7.91 5.43
C LEU A 36 -0.48 7.93 6.77
N ASN A 37 -1.72 7.44 6.82
CA ASN A 37 -2.63 7.60 7.96
C ASN A 37 -2.73 9.07 8.41
N GLN A 38 -2.78 10.00 7.45
CA GLN A 38 -2.86 11.43 7.70
C GLN A 38 -4.19 11.98 7.21
N TYR A 39 -4.92 12.64 8.10
CA TYR A 39 -6.22 13.23 7.81
C TYR A 39 -6.50 14.43 8.71
N THR A 40 -7.45 15.26 8.29
CA THR A 40 -7.98 16.37 9.11
C THR A 40 -9.40 16.06 9.54
N ASP A 41 -9.83 16.63 10.68
CA ASP A 41 -11.22 16.48 11.14
C ASP A 41 -12.24 17.02 10.12
N ASP A 42 -11.87 18.06 9.36
CA ASP A 42 -12.70 18.59 8.27
C ASP A 42 -12.84 17.59 7.13
N TYR A 43 -11.76 16.94 6.72
CA TYR A 43 -11.82 15.89 5.70
C TYR A 43 -12.68 14.71 6.16
N LEU A 44 -12.46 14.18 7.35
CA LEU A 44 -13.26 13.09 7.90
C LEU A 44 -14.74 13.42 7.94
N THR A 45 -15.08 14.63 8.41
CA THR A 45 -16.47 15.11 8.42
C THR A 45 -17.08 15.12 7.01
N ARG A 46 -16.32 15.55 6.01
CA ARG A 46 -16.78 15.62 4.61
C ARG A 46 -17.02 14.25 3.99
N VAL A 47 -16.17 13.28 4.33
CA VAL A 47 -16.31 11.89 3.81
C VAL A 47 -17.19 11.01 4.70
N GLY A 48 -17.68 11.55 5.82
CA GLY A 48 -18.60 10.83 6.71
C GLY A 48 -17.94 9.74 7.54
N LEU A 49 -16.62 9.83 7.75
CA LEU A 49 -15.85 8.93 8.61
C LEU A 49 -15.59 9.57 9.97
N ASP A 50 -15.52 8.76 10.99
CA ASP A 50 -14.87 9.12 12.26
C ASP A 50 -13.40 8.64 12.27
N LYS A 51 -12.66 8.98 13.33
CA LYS A 51 -11.23 8.62 13.45
C LYS A 51 -11.01 7.11 13.52
N GLU A 52 -11.87 6.40 14.23
CA GLU A 52 -11.77 4.95 14.36
C GLU A 52 -11.97 4.27 13.00
N GLN A 53 -12.92 4.73 12.22
CA GLN A 53 -13.15 4.24 10.86
C GLN A 53 -11.96 4.58 9.94
N ALA A 54 -11.40 5.78 10.03
CA ALA A 54 -10.22 6.17 9.24
C ALA A 54 -9.01 5.29 9.56
N ASP A 55 -8.75 5.04 10.84
CA ASP A 55 -7.67 4.16 11.27
C ASP A 55 -7.91 2.70 10.81
N GLN A 56 -9.17 2.23 10.84
CA GLN A 56 -9.56 0.90 10.34
C GLN A 56 -9.33 0.77 8.83
N GLU A 57 -9.61 1.81 8.03
CA GLU A 57 -9.30 1.84 6.59
C GLU A 57 -7.81 1.68 6.32
N TYR A 58 -6.98 2.43 7.04
CA TYR A 58 -5.53 2.34 6.92
C TYR A 58 -5.02 0.95 7.31
N GLU A 59 -5.42 0.43 8.47
CA GLU A 59 -5.03 -0.90 8.94
C GLU A 59 -5.50 -2.00 7.98
N GLY A 60 -6.73 -1.91 7.48
CA GLY A 60 -7.26 -2.83 6.47
C GLY A 60 -6.44 -2.82 5.18
N GLY A 61 -5.91 -1.66 4.79
CA GLY A 61 -4.96 -1.55 3.68
C GLY A 61 -3.67 -2.33 3.93
N LEU A 62 -3.09 -2.20 5.12
CA LEU A 62 -1.87 -2.91 5.51
C LEU A 62 -2.07 -4.44 5.56
N GLU A 63 -3.25 -4.91 5.97
CA GLU A 63 -3.61 -6.34 5.92
C GLU A 63 -3.60 -6.88 4.47
N VAL A 64 -4.11 -6.10 3.52
CA VAL A 64 -4.07 -6.48 2.10
C VAL A 64 -2.63 -6.55 1.60
N GLU A 65 -1.76 -5.62 2.01
CA GLU A 65 -0.35 -5.67 1.66
C GLU A 65 0.36 -6.90 2.27
N ALA A 66 0.00 -7.28 3.50
CA ALA A 66 0.56 -8.47 4.12
C ALA A 66 0.21 -9.74 3.33
N GLU A 67 -1.03 -9.86 2.86
CA GLU A 67 -1.45 -10.96 1.98
C GLU A 67 -0.72 -10.92 0.62
N TYR A 68 -0.52 -9.73 0.05
CA TYR A 68 0.21 -9.57 -1.20
C TYR A 68 1.68 -9.96 -1.05
N PHE A 69 2.33 -9.51 0.03
CA PHE A 69 3.71 -9.88 0.37
C PHE A 69 3.85 -11.40 0.51
N ALA A 70 2.97 -12.01 1.29
CA ALA A 70 2.97 -13.45 1.52
C ALA A 70 2.86 -14.23 0.21
N ASN A 71 1.94 -13.82 -0.68
CA ASN A 71 1.80 -14.43 -2.00
C ASN A 71 3.03 -14.20 -2.90
N THR A 72 3.69 -13.03 -2.81
CA THR A 72 4.87 -12.69 -3.61
C THR A 72 6.09 -13.53 -3.24
N PHE A 73 6.25 -13.84 -1.94
CA PHE A 73 7.40 -14.54 -1.40
C PHE A 73 7.12 -16.00 -1.02
N ASP A 74 6.00 -16.56 -1.47
CA ASP A 74 5.59 -17.94 -1.17
C ASP A 74 5.55 -18.23 0.34
N ILE A 75 4.95 -17.34 1.13
CA ILE A 75 4.76 -17.49 2.58
C ILE A 75 3.33 -17.92 2.87
N ASP A 76 3.15 -19.00 3.63
CA ASP A 76 1.85 -19.44 4.11
C ASP A 76 1.53 -18.81 5.48
N LEU A 77 0.71 -17.74 5.48
CA LEU A 77 0.32 -17.03 6.69
C LEU A 77 -0.57 -17.86 7.63
N ASP A 78 -1.26 -18.88 7.14
CA ASP A 78 -2.04 -19.79 8.00
C ASP A 78 -1.12 -20.70 8.82
N ILE A 79 0.05 -21.06 8.27
CA ILE A 79 1.11 -21.80 8.98
C ILE A 79 1.91 -20.88 9.89
N CYS A 80 2.35 -19.72 9.37
CA CYS A 80 3.22 -18.78 10.10
C CYS A 80 2.51 -18.06 11.25
N GLY A 81 1.19 -17.89 11.17
CA GLY A 81 0.37 -17.30 12.21
C GLY A 81 0.46 -15.78 12.35
N ASP A 82 -0.20 -15.28 13.39
CA ASP A 82 -0.43 -13.84 13.59
C ASP A 82 0.86 -13.04 13.84
N GLU A 83 1.90 -13.66 14.40
CA GLU A 83 3.16 -12.96 14.70
C GLU A 83 3.88 -12.54 13.41
N ILE A 84 4.01 -13.44 12.46
CA ILE A 84 4.61 -13.15 11.14
C ILE A 84 3.73 -12.17 10.37
N ARG A 85 2.41 -12.35 10.38
CA ARG A 85 1.46 -11.42 9.76
C ARG A 85 1.67 -10.00 10.31
N GLN A 86 1.76 -9.84 11.62
CA GLN A 86 1.94 -8.53 12.24
C GLN A 86 3.30 -7.90 11.89
N GLN A 87 4.36 -8.69 11.79
CA GLN A 87 5.66 -8.20 11.35
C GLN A 87 5.62 -7.67 9.91
N ILE A 88 4.90 -8.34 9.01
CA ILE A 88 4.72 -7.86 7.63
C ILE A 88 3.90 -6.55 7.62
N ILE A 89 2.82 -6.46 8.38
CA ILE A 89 2.03 -5.24 8.55
C ILE A 89 2.91 -4.09 9.04
N ASP A 90 3.73 -4.32 10.06
CA ASP A 90 4.64 -3.30 10.60
C ASP A 90 5.73 -2.89 9.60
N LEU A 91 6.18 -3.83 8.77
CA LEU A 91 7.10 -3.56 7.66
C LEU A 91 6.45 -2.61 6.63
N TYR A 92 5.22 -2.90 6.18
CA TYR A 92 4.52 -2.01 5.24
C TYR A 92 4.17 -0.66 5.85
N ARG A 93 3.84 -0.62 7.15
CA ARG A 93 3.64 0.65 7.86
C ARG A 93 4.90 1.54 7.78
N GLN A 94 6.09 0.95 7.89
CA GLN A 94 7.36 1.67 7.72
C GLN A 94 7.57 2.07 6.25
N ILE A 95 7.40 1.16 5.29
CA ILE A 95 7.55 1.44 3.86
C ILE A 95 6.64 2.60 3.45
N TYR A 96 5.38 2.61 3.87
CA TYR A 96 4.42 3.65 3.52
C TYR A 96 4.74 5.03 4.09
N THR A 97 5.55 5.14 5.16
CA THR A 97 6.05 6.46 5.60
C THR A 97 6.90 7.16 4.52
N HIS A 98 7.40 6.42 3.54
CA HIS A 98 8.16 6.93 2.39
C HIS A 98 7.28 7.22 1.17
N SER A 99 5.96 7.03 1.24
CA SER A 99 5.06 7.33 0.11
C SER A 99 5.19 8.78 -0.31
N LYS A 100 5.47 8.98 -1.60
CA LYS A 100 5.72 10.30 -2.16
C LYS A 100 4.94 10.51 -3.45
N TYR A 101 4.12 11.55 -3.46
CA TYR A 101 3.32 11.95 -4.60
C TYR A 101 3.07 13.45 -4.60
N GLU A 102 2.79 13.99 -5.78
CA GLU A 102 2.47 15.41 -5.98
C GLU A 102 1.14 15.52 -6.75
N VAL A 103 0.15 16.15 -6.12
CA VAL A 103 -1.13 16.44 -6.76
C VAL A 103 -1.04 17.77 -7.47
N GLY A 104 -1.15 17.73 -8.79
CA GLY A 104 -1.02 18.89 -9.66
C GLY A 104 -2.35 19.60 -9.94
N SER A 105 -2.51 20.07 -11.16
CA SER A 105 -3.71 20.81 -11.58
C SER A 105 -4.92 19.91 -11.81
N GLN A 106 -6.11 20.49 -11.70
CA GLN A 106 -7.35 19.84 -12.10
C GLN A 106 -7.97 20.54 -13.32
N SER A 107 -8.67 19.78 -14.14
CA SER A 107 -9.56 20.27 -15.18
C SER A 107 -10.93 19.59 -15.05
N ARG A 108 -11.98 20.24 -15.53
CA ARG A 108 -13.34 19.70 -15.46
C ARG A 108 -13.87 19.41 -16.86
N ASN A 109 -14.46 18.24 -17.02
CA ASN A 109 -15.17 17.86 -18.25
C ASN A 109 -16.55 17.28 -17.88
N GLY A 110 -17.58 18.10 -18.00
CA GLY A 110 -18.93 17.73 -17.54
C GLY A 110 -18.98 17.53 -16.02
N ASP A 111 -19.35 16.34 -15.60
CA ASP A 111 -19.41 15.94 -14.17
C ASP A 111 -18.14 15.21 -13.70
N THR A 112 -17.14 15.06 -14.55
CA THR A 112 -15.86 14.44 -14.25
C THR A 112 -14.77 15.49 -14.09
N TYR A 113 -13.91 15.33 -13.10
CA TYR A 113 -12.66 16.09 -12.98
C TYR A 113 -11.49 15.18 -13.35
N LEU A 114 -10.51 15.77 -14.03
CA LEU A 114 -9.22 15.15 -14.31
C LEU A 114 -8.17 15.85 -13.46
N VAL A 115 -7.50 15.10 -12.59
CA VAL A 115 -6.46 15.58 -11.69
C VAL A 115 -5.11 15.01 -12.14
N GLN A 116 -4.11 15.86 -12.32
CA GLN A 116 -2.75 15.38 -12.55
C GLN A 116 -2.14 14.90 -11.24
N LEU A 117 -1.59 13.69 -11.24
CA LEU A 117 -0.89 13.09 -10.10
C LEU A 117 0.47 12.60 -10.58
N THR A 118 1.53 13.04 -9.90
CA THR A 118 2.87 12.49 -10.07
C THR A 118 3.19 11.60 -8.86
N VAL A 119 3.47 10.34 -9.11
CA VAL A 119 3.87 9.35 -8.11
C VAL A 119 5.35 9.07 -8.25
N TYR A 120 6.05 8.93 -7.13
CA TYR A 120 7.46 8.52 -7.03
C TYR A 120 7.49 7.08 -6.49
N PRO A 121 7.60 6.06 -7.37
CA PRO A 121 7.49 4.67 -6.92
C PRO A 121 8.63 4.31 -5.95
N ILE A 122 8.28 3.72 -4.82
CA ILE A 122 9.24 3.22 -3.83
C ILE A 122 9.98 2.02 -4.43
N ASP A 123 11.32 2.00 -4.35
CA ASP A 123 12.18 1.04 -5.04
C ASP A 123 12.63 -0.16 -4.19
N ILE A 124 12.07 -0.33 -2.99
CA ILE A 124 12.56 -1.30 -1.99
C ILE A 124 12.59 -2.75 -2.53
N PHE A 125 11.49 -3.21 -3.16
CA PHE A 125 11.42 -4.59 -3.66
C PHE A 125 12.27 -4.80 -4.90
N GLN A 126 12.43 -3.78 -5.74
CA GLN A 126 13.35 -3.87 -6.85
C GLN A 126 14.80 -4.01 -6.36
N LYS A 127 15.22 -3.25 -5.33
CA LYS A 127 16.54 -3.39 -4.71
C LYS A 127 16.74 -4.76 -4.09
N VAL A 128 15.76 -5.26 -3.35
CA VAL A 128 15.80 -6.61 -2.78
C VAL A 128 16.00 -7.64 -3.88
N ASN A 129 15.24 -7.55 -4.97
CA ASN A 129 15.36 -8.47 -6.08
C ASN A 129 16.73 -8.38 -6.76
N ASP A 130 17.23 -7.19 -7.06
CA ASP A 130 18.41 -6.98 -7.88
C ASP A 130 19.72 -7.13 -7.09
N GLU A 131 19.71 -6.85 -5.78
CA GLU A 131 20.92 -6.76 -4.96
C GLU A 131 21.03 -7.87 -3.89
N ASP A 132 19.90 -8.38 -3.36
CA ASP A 132 19.90 -9.26 -2.19
C ASP A 132 19.48 -10.71 -2.48
N SER A 133 18.62 -10.95 -3.46
CA SER A 133 18.00 -12.26 -3.69
C SER A 133 19.02 -13.37 -3.92
N GLU A 134 20.09 -13.12 -4.68
CA GLU A 134 21.12 -14.12 -4.96
C GLU A 134 21.88 -14.49 -3.68
N ALA A 135 22.28 -13.48 -2.89
CA ALA A 135 23.01 -13.68 -1.63
C ALA A 135 22.11 -14.36 -0.58
N PHE A 136 20.84 -14.00 -0.52
CA PHE A 136 19.84 -14.62 0.34
C PHE A 136 19.68 -16.11 0.04
N LEU A 137 19.49 -16.46 -1.22
CA LEU A 137 19.34 -17.88 -1.60
C LEU A 137 20.62 -18.68 -1.34
N ALA A 138 21.80 -18.07 -1.53
CA ALA A 138 23.09 -18.71 -1.21
C ALA A 138 23.23 -18.96 0.31
N ASP A 139 22.84 -17.99 1.16
CA ASP A 139 22.84 -18.15 2.62
C ASP A 139 21.91 -19.28 3.07
N MET A 140 20.67 -19.30 2.57
CA MET A 140 19.71 -20.35 2.89
C MET A 140 20.20 -21.73 2.46
N GLN A 141 20.89 -21.85 1.32
CA GLN A 141 21.49 -23.09 0.88
C GLN A 141 22.66 -23.51 1.78
N GLU A 142 23.53 -22.60 2.19
CA GLU A 142 24.64 -22.88 3.12
C GLU A 142 24.12 -23.39 4.47
N ARG A 143 23.07 -22.78 5.01
CA ARG A 143 22.41 -23.21 6.25
C ARG A 143 21.78 -24.61 6.11
N ALA A 144 21.18 -24.89 4.95
CA ALA A 144 20.66 -26.22 4.65
C ALA A 144 21.77 -27.28 4.58
N ASP A 145 22.89 -26.99 3.91
CA ASP A 145 24.05 -27.87 3.77
C ASP A 145 24.75 -28.10 5.14
N ALA A 146 24.71 -27.11 6.04
CA ALA A 146 25.15 -27.22 7.42
C ALA A 146 24.22 -28.08 8.30
N GLY A 147 23.05 -28.48 7.79
CA GLY A 147 22.08 -29.31 8.48
C GLY A 147 21.19 -28.56 9.47
N GLU A 148 21.09 -27.23 9.36
CA GLU A 148 20.30 -26.41 10.28
C GLU A 148 18.82 -26.83 10.29
N PHE A 149 18.28 -27.20 9.13
CA PHE A 149 16.85 -27.49 8.95
C PHE A 149 16.50 -28.99 9.08
N VAL A 150 17.48 -29.89 9.27
CA VAL A 150 17.29 -31.38 9.21
C VAL A 150 16.25 -31.90 10.21
N ASN A 151 16.11 -31.24 11.36
CA ASN A 151 15.18 -31.68 12.42
C ASN A 151 13.92 -30.80 12.50
N MET A 152 13.74 -29.85 11.59
CA MET A 152 12.55 -29.01 11.53
C MET A 152 11.42 -29.74 10.80
N THR A 153 10.20 -29.47 11.23
CA THR A 153 9.01 -29.78 10.44
C THR A 153 8.88 -28.79 9.28
N ASP A 154 8.04 -29.10 8.31
CA ASP A 154 7.75 -28.17 7.22
C ASP A 154 7.18 -26.84 7.74
N ASP A 155 6.31 -26.87 8.76
CA ASP A 155 5.73 -25.69 9.39
C ASP A 155 6.80 -24.83 10.10
N GLU A 156 7.76 -25.46 10.80
CA GLU A 156 8.87 -24.74 11.44
C GLU A 156 9.79 -24.11 10.41
N TYR A 157 10.05 -24.78 9.30
CA TYR A 157 10.84 -24.21 8.19
C TYR A 157 10.14 -23.04 7.55
N GLU A 158 8.81 -23.10 7.37
CA GLU A 158 8.00 -22.02 6.81
C GLU A 158 8.14 -20.72 7.62
N VAL A 159 8.10 -20.81 8.95
CA VAL A 159 8.32 -19.65 9.83
C VAL A 159 9.75 -19.09 9.68
N VAL A 160 10.76 -19.96 9.57
CA VAL A 160 12.16 -19.54 9.35
C VAL A 160 12.30 -18.83 8.00
N TRP A 161 11.70 -19.38 6.95
CA TRP A 161 11.67 -18.77 5.63
C TRP A 161 11.04 -17.38 5.66
N ALA A 162 9.83 -17.27 6.22
CA ALA A 162 9.09 -16.01 6.34
C ALA A 162 9.90 -14.96 7.10
N GLN A 163 10.48 -15.32 8.25
CA GLN A 163 11.30 -14.41 9.04
C GLN A 163 12.54 -13.92 8.27
N ALA A 164 13.22 -14.82 7.57
CA ALA A 164 14.40 -14.46 6.79
C ALA A 164 14.07 -13.49 5.64
N ILE A 165 12.93 -13.66 4.98
CA ILE A 165 12.44 -12.72 3.96
C ILE A 165 12.11 -11.35 4.59
N ILE A 166 11.41 -11.32 5.73
CA ILE A 166 11.08 -10.08 6.44
C ILE A 166 12.36 -9.33 6.82
N ASP A 167 13.36 -10.05 7.36
CA ASP A 167 14.64 -9.48 7.77
C ASP A 167 15.41 -8.89 6.58
N MET A 168 15.42 -9.59 5.43
CA MET A 168 16.04 -9.13 4.20
C MET A 168 15.41 -7.82 3.71
N VAL A 169 14.08 -7.74 3.65
CA VAL A 169 13.38 -6.52 3.22
C VAL A 169 13.56 -5.41 4.25
N SER A 170 13.44 -5.73 5.56
CA SER A 170 13.61 -4.74 6.64
C SER A 170 14.98 -4.08 6.63
N ALA A 171 16.03 -4.81 6.26
CA ALA A 171 17.38 -4.27 6.13
C ALA A 171 17.51 -3.17 5.07
N ARG A 172 16.56 -3.06 4.16
CA ARG A 172 16.52 -2.04 3.10
C ARG A 172 15.73 -0.77 3.47
N ILE A 173 15.01 -0.74 4.59
CA ILE A 173 14.18 0.41 4.99
C ILE A 173 14.98 1.72 4.99
N ASP A 174 16.15 1.74 5.62
CA ASP A 174 17.00 2.95 5.71
C ASP A 174 17.57 3.39 4.34
N SER A 175 17.51 2.54 3.33
CA SER A 175 18.03 2.80 1.99
C SER A 175 16.93 2.99 0.94
N ILE A 176 15.68 3.10 1.35
CA ILE A 176 14.56 3.36 0.44
C ILE A 176 14.86 4.60 -0.42
N GLY A 177 14.65 4.45 -1.70
CA GLY A 177 14.70 5.50 -2.70
C GLY A 177 13.48 5.41 -3.60
N TYR A 178 13.57 6.04 -4.76
CA TYR A 178 12.47 6.11 -5.71
C TYR A 178 12.96 5.85 -7.12
N LEU A 179 12.11 5.20 -7.90
CA LEU A 179 12.27 5.13 -9.35
C LEU A 179 11.89 6.47 -10.00
N ASP A 180 12.06 6.54 -11.30
CA ASP A 180 11.65 7.69 -12.09
C ASP A 180 10.17 8.04 -11.85
N PRO A 181 9.84 9.30 -11.54
CA PRO A 181 8.47 9.69 -11.23
C PRO A 181 7.56 9.48 -12.44
N GLN A 182 6.34 9.04 -12.17
CA GLN A 182 5.32 8.80 -13.18
C GLN A 182 4.15 9.76 -12.99
N THR A 183 3.84 10.54 -14.03
CA THR A 183 2.70 11.44 -14.03
C THR A 183 1.51 10.79 -14.76
N ILE A 184 0.40 10.72 -14.06
CA ILE A 184 -0.85 10.15 -14.57
C ILE A 184 -1.99 11.17 -14.45
N SER A 185 -3.05 10.97 -15.21
CA SER A 185 -4.32 11.68 -15.07
C SER A 185 -5.28 10.78 -14.30
N VAL A 186 -5.82 11.29 -13.21
CA VAL A 186 -6.74 10.60 -12.29
C VAL A 186 -8.13 11.19 -12.49
N GLN A 187 -9.11 10.34 -12.72
CA GLN A 187 -10.51 10.73 -12.84
C GLN A 187 -11.16 10.78 -11.46
N VAL A 188 -11.81 11.90 -11.19
CA VAL A 188 -12.73 12.04 -10.06
C VAL A 188 -14.13 12.14 -10.64
N VAL A 189 -14.90 11.10 -10.41
CA VAL A 189 -16.23 10.89 -11.00
C VAL A 189 -17.33 11.07 -9.95
N LYS A 190 -18.51 11.33 -10.43
CA LYS A 190 -19.67 11.42 -9.58
C LYS A 190 -20.25 10.01 -9.40
N GLY A 191 -20.11 9.47 -8.20
CA GLY A 191 -20.66 8.18 -7.81
C GLY A 191 -22.15 8.26 -7.43
N GLU A 192 -22.62 7.24 -6.76
CA GLU A 192 -23.98 7.18 -6.20
C GLU A 192 -24.19 8.32 -5.20
N ASP A 193 -25.42 8.74 -4.97
CA ASP A 193 -25.81 9.84 -4.08
C ASP A 193 -25.18 11.23 -4.40
N ASN A 194 -24.69 11.43 -5.62
CA ASN A 194 -24.03 12.65 -6.08
C ASN A 194 -22.70 12.97 -5.39
N VAL A 195 -22.05 11.96 -4.88
CA VAL A 195 -20.80 12.00 -4.18
C VAL A 195 -19.62 11.85 -5.17
N TYR A 196 -18.58 12.68 -5.04
CA TYR A 196 -17.38 12.55 -5.88
C TYR A 196 -16.38 11.56 -5.28
N VAL A 197 -15.91 10.63 -6.11
CA VAL A 197 -14.94 9.59 -5.75
C VAL A 197 -13.83 9.51 -6.81
N ILE A 198 -12.67 9.00 -6.46
CA ILE A 198 -11.65 8.60 -7.44
C ILE A 198 -12.22 7.40 -8.20
N ASP A 199 -12.07 7.38 -9.53
CA ASP A 199 -12.44 6.23 -10.34
C ASP A 199 -11.64 4.98 -9.92
N ASP A 200 -12.31 3.84 -9.76
CA ASP A 200 -11.70 2.61 -9.24
C ASP A 200 -10.52 2.13 -10.07
N SER A 201 -10.59 2.28 -11.40
CA SER A 201 -9.48 1.88 -12.28
C SER A 201 -8.26 2.78 -12.13
N ASP A 202 -8.48 4.08 -11.91
CA ASP A 202 -7.41 5.03 -11.64
C ASP A 202 -6.83 4.82 -10.24
N PHE A 203 -7.67 4.48 -9.27
CA PHE A 203 -7.19 4.15 -7.94
C PHE A 203 -6.28 2.91 -7.95
N ASN A 204 -6.72 1.81 -8.60
CA ASN A 204 -5.90 0.61 -8.78
C ASN A 204 -4.56 0.91 -9.47
N ARG A 205 -4.56 1.86 -10.43
CA ARG A 205 -3.34 2.28 -11.10
C ARG A 205 -2.42 3.08 -10.18
N ILE A 206 -2.96 3.95 -9.32
CA ILE A 206 -2.18 4.66 -8.30
C ILE A 206 -1.52 3.66 -7.35
N ASP A 207 -2.30 2.72 -6.82
CA ASP A 207 -1.84 1.70 -5.89
C ASP A 207 -0.67 0.89 -6.46
N SER A 208 -0.78 0.47 -7.72
CA SER A 208 0.30 -0.24 -8.43
C SER A 208 1.57 0.59 -8.68
N LEU A 209 1.50 1.92 -8.50
CA LEU A 209 2.63 2.84 -8.68
C LEU A 209 3.30 3.26 -7.37
N ILE A 210 2.64 3.10 -6.22
CA ILE A 210 3.20 3.56 -4.93
C ILE A 210 4.43 2.75 -4.56
N ILE A 211 4.38 1.44 -4.75
CA ILE A 211 5.51 0.53 -4.52
C ILE A 211 5.82 -0.21 -5.82
N ALA A 212 7.08 -0.20 -6.26
CA ALA A 212 7.54 -0.99 -7.40
C ALA A 212 7.98 -2.39 -6.92
N TYR A 213 7.32 -3.41 -7.48
CA TYR A 213 7.64 -4.83 -7.25
C TYR A 213 8.46 -5.42 -8.39
#